data_6c7bb57008ba66349aaf935c4de90bc3
#
_entry.id   6c7bb57008ba66349aaf935c4de90bc3
#
_cell.length_a   1.000
_cell.length_b   1.000
_cell.length_c   1.000
_cell.angle_alpha   90.00
_cell.angle_beta   90.00
_cell.angle_gamma   90.00
#
_symmetry.space_group_name_H-M   'P 1'
#
loop_
_entity.id
_entity.type
_entity.pdbx_description
1 polymer ?
#
loop_
_entity_poly.entity_id
_entity_poly.type
_entity_poly.pdbx_seq_one_letter_code
_entity_poly.pdbx_strand_id
1 'polypeptide(L)'
;MKKSRVLWGLWLLMSVIFCMATDSMAGYLLVILSVIVPLLAVLPVRRAAKRLETELTISAYGEKCTAFAGKILLTNKSLFPTDRILCRVSCENLLTGEKEVISIHMAAPSRSNTDTEFLLKSRHAGKVRLSLQKMICYDPFGLFPVKTVPSREISAF
;
A
#
# COMPACT_ATOMS: atom_id res chain seq x y z
N MET A 1 -3.21 7.13 -9.21
CA MET A 1 -4.58 7.20 -8.69
C MET A 1 -5.51 8.13 -9.49
N LYS A 2 -5.22 9.43 -9.65
CA LYS A 2 -6.09 10.30 -10.45
C LYS A 2 -6.24 9.80 -11.90
N LYS A 3 -5.13 9.39 -12.53
CA LYS A 3 -5.13 8.86 -13.91
C LYS A 3 -5.99 7.60 -14.08
N SER A 4 -5.90 6.65 -13.14
CA SER A 4 -6.68 5.40 -13.18
C SER A 4 -8.19 5.65 -13.08
N ARG A 5 -8.61 6.56 -12.19
CA ARG A 5 -10.02 6.94 -12.05
C ARG A 5 -10.56 7.67 -13.28
N VAL A 6 -9.76 8.56 -13.87
CA VAL A 6 -10.13 9.25 -15.12
C VAL A 6 -10.28 8.25 -16.26
N LEU A 7 -9.31 7.32 -16.40
CA LEU A 7 -9.36 6.30 -17.43
C LEU A 7 -10.59 5.39 -17.29
N TRP A 8 -10.90 4.97 -16.04
CA TRP A 8 -12.10 4.19 -15.78
C TRP A 8 -13.39 4.96 -16.07
N GLY A 9 -13.44 6.26 -15.71
CA GLY A 9 -14.57 7.13 -16.04
C GLY A 9 -14.78 7.29 -17.54
N LEU A 10 -13.70 7.46 -18.32
CA LEU A 10 -13.75 7.50 -19.77
C LEU A 10 -14.24 6.17 -20.36
N TRP A 11 -13.74 5.05 -19.85
CA TRP A 11 -14.20 3.71 -20.26
C TRP A 11 -15.68 3.54 -20.01
N LEU A 12 -16.17 3.93 -18.84
CA LEU A 12 -17.59 3.83 -18.49
C LEU A 12 -18.44 4.72 -19.38
N LEU A 13 -18.00 5.94 -19.66
CA LEU A 13 -18.68 6.86 -20.58
C LEU A 13 -18.79 6.25 -21.99
N MET A 14 -17.69 5.71 -22.53
CA MET A 14 -17.68 5.03 -23.82
C MET A 14 -18.60 3.81 -23.86
N SER A 15 -18.65 3.05 -22.78
CA SER A 15 -19.56 1.89 -22.64
C SER A 15 -21.04 2.31 -22.71
N VAL A 16 -21.38 3.44 -22.07
CA VAL A 16 -22.75 3.99 -22.10
C VAL A 16 -23.11 4.48 -23.50
N ILE A 17 -22.20 5.23 -24.15
CA ILE A 17 -22.41 5.72 -25.52
C ILE A 17 -22.61 4.53 -26.48
N PHE A 18 -21.78 3.49 -26.35
CA PHE A 18 -21.91 2.27 -27.16
C PHE A 18 -23.24 1.56 -26.91
N CYS A 19 -23.68 1.48 -25.65
CA CYS A 19 -24.97 0.89 -25.29
C CYS A 19 -26.13 1.65 -25.96
N MET A 20 -26.09 2.99 -25.94
CA MET A 20 -27.12 3.85 -26.56
C MET A 20 -27.10 3.78 -28.09
N ALA A 21 -25.92 3.58 -28.71
CA ALA A 21 -25.77 3.53 -30.16
C ALA A 21 -26.21 2.19 -30.74
N THR A 22 -26.05 1.09 -30.01
CA THR A 22 -26.33 -0.27 -30.53
C THR A 22 -27.66 -0.84 -30.08
N ASP A 23 -28.22 -0.32 -28.98
CA ASP A 23 -29.44 -0.84 -28.31
C ASP A 23 -29.46 -2.35 -28.19
N SER A 24 -28.30 -2.93 -27.88
CA SER A 24 -28.08 -4.38 -27.87
C SER A 24 -27.87 -4.90 -26.44
N MET A 25 -28.26 -6.16 -26.22
CA MET A 25 -27.99 -6.89 -24.98
C MET A 25 -26.49 -6.81 -24.58
N ALA A 26 -25.60 -6.87 -25.55
CA ALA A 26 -24.16 -6.78 -25.33
C ALA A 26 -23.74 -5.42 -24.74
N GLY A 27 -24.36 -4.33 -25.18
CA GLY A 27 -24.15 -2.98 -24.63
C GLY A 27 -24.53 -2.90 -23.17
N TYR A 28 -25.71 -3.42 -22.79
CA TYR A 28 -26.14 -3.45 -21.38
C TYR A 28 -25.22 -4.28 -20.52
N LEU A 29 -24.81 -5.47 -20.95
CA LEU A 29 -23.87 -6.30 -20.22
C LEU A 29 -22.52 -5.63 -20.01
N LEU A 30 -22.01 -4.92 -21.01
CA LEU A 30 -20.74 -4.21 -20.94
C LEU A 30 -20.79 -3.09 -19.90
N VAL A 31 -21.86 -2.31 -19.84
CA VAL A 31 -22.05 -1.29 -18.80
C VAL A 31 -22.12 -1.91 -17.41
N ILE A 32 -22.92 -2.95 -17.24
CA ILE A 32 -23.07 -3.66 -15.96
C ILE A 32 -21.72 -4.20 -15.48
N LEU A 33 -20.96 -4.89 -16.34
CA LEU A 33 -19.65 -5.43 -16.02
C LEU A 33 -18.64 -4.32 -15.68
N SER A 34 -18.67 -3.20 -16.39
CA SER A 34 -17.80 -2.06 -16.13
C SER A 34 -17.98 -1.47 -14.73
N VAL A 35 -19.17 -1.62 -14.13
CA VAL A 35 -19.46 -1.17 -12.76
C VAL A 35 -19.19 -2.28 -11.75
N ILE A 36 -19.69 -3.50 -12.01
CA ILE A 36 -19.64 -4.60 -11.03
C ILE A 36 -18.21 -5.10 -10.80
N VAL A 37 -17.42 -5.27 -11.87
CA VAL A 37 -16.06 -5.85 -11.76
C VAL A 37 -15.15 -5.03 -10.84
N PRO A 38 -15.04 -3.69 -10.95
CA PRO A 38 -14.22 -2.90 -10.01
C PRO A 38 -14.75 -2.96 -8.57
N LEU A 39 -16.06 -2.98 -8.38
CA LEU A 39 -16.65 -3.09 -7.03
C LEU A 39 -16.33 -4.44 -6.37
N LEU A 40 -16.44 -5.53 -7.11
CA LEU A 40 -16.09 -6.86 -6.62
C LEU A 40 -14.59 -6.98 -6.33
N ALA A 41 -13.73 -6.34 -7.12
CA ALA A 41 -12.27 -6.36 -6.92
C ALA A 41 -11.82 -5.73 -5.60
N VAL A 42 -12.63 -4.87 -4.98
CA VAL A 42 -12.32 -4.27 -3.68
C VAL A 42 -12.47 -5.28 -2.53
N LEU A 43 -13.39 -6.25 -2.65
CA LEU A 43 -13.68 -7.19 -1.56
C LEU A 43 -12.47 -8.04 -1.14
N PRO A 44 -11.74 -8.70 -2.07
CA PRO A 44 -10.54 -9.46 -1.72
C PRO A 44 -9.46 -8.58 -1.10
N VAL A 45 -9.26 -7.36 -1.60
CA VAL A 45 -8.27 -6.43 -1.04
C VAL A 45 -8.62 -6.01 0.38
N ARG A 46 -9.91 -5.73 0.67
CA ARG A 46 -10.36 -5.43 2.04
C ARG A 46 -10.13 -6.61 2.98
N ARG A 47 -10.36 -7.85 2.53
CA ARG A 47 -10.10 -9.06 3.32
C ARG A 47 -8.61 -9.28 3.55
N ALA A 48 -7.79 -9.09 2.51
CA ALA A 48 -6.33 -9.17 2.61
C ALA A 48 -5.79 -8.12 3.59
N ALA A 49 -6.19 -6.86 3.44
CA ALA A 49 -5.74 -5.74 4.27
C ALA A 49 -5.99 -5.96 5.78
N LYS A 50 -7.05 -6.67 6.16
CA LYS A 50 -7.34 -7.02 7.56
C LYS A 50 -6.45 -8.14 8.10
N ARG A 51 -5.80 -8.93 7.24
CA ARG A 51 -4.95 -10.07 7.60
C ARG A 51 -3.48 -9.83 7.31
N LEU A 52 -3.11 -8.60 6.98
CA LEU A 52 -1.73 -8.18 6.82
C LEU A 52 -1.15 -7.86 8.20
N GLU A 53 -0.03 -8.49 8.49
CA GLU A 53 0.80 -8.19 9.66
C GLU A 53 2.10 -7.57 9.18
N THR A 54 2.57 -6.58 9.92
CA THR A 54 3.82 -5.87 9.60
C THR A 54 4.75 -5.90 10.80
N GLU A 55 5.99 -6.24 10.56
CA GLU A 55 7.07 -6.15 11.54
C GLU A 55 8.15 -5.23 10.97
N LEU A 56 8.60 -4.30 11.81
CA LEU A 56 9.71 -3.42 11.50
C LEU A 56 10.93 -3.89 12.29
N THR A 57 12.05 -4.03 11.63
CA THR A 57 13.33 -4.32 12.28
C THR A 57 14.36 -3.30 11.84
N ILE A 58 15.27 -2.96 12.73
CA ILE A 58 16.37 -2.04 12.46
C ILE A 58 17.66 -2.74 12.85
N SER A 59 18.74 -2.52 12.11
CA SER A 59 20.07 -2.90 12.58
C SER A 59 20.43 -2.07 13.82
N ALA A 60 20.86 -2.75 14.86
CA ALA A 60 21.01 -2.18 16.22
C ALA A 60 22.03 -1.04 16.35
N TYR A 61 22.96 -0.90 15.41
CA TYR A 61 24.04 0.09 15.45
C TYR A 61 24.22 0.76 14.09
N GLY A 62 24.26 2.07 14.09
CA GLY A 62 24.64 2.90 12.95
C GLY A 62 25.68 3.94 13.37
N GLU A 63 26.71 4.13 12.58
CA GLU A 63 27.66 5.22 12.78
C GLU A 63 27.04 6.55 12.38
N LYS A 64 27.49 7.63 13.02
CA LYS A 64 27.06 9.00 12.71
C LYS A 64 27.26 9.30 11.23
N CYS A 65 26.24 9.84 10.57
CA CYS A 65 26.22 10.20 9.15
C CYS A 65 26.28 9.02 8.16
N THR A 66 26.28 7.78 8.62
CA THR A 66 26.15 6.60 7.75
C THR A 66 24.70 6.20 7.56
N ALA A 67 24.41 5.60 6.40
CA ALA A 67 23.10 5.02 6.17
C ALA A 67 23.00 3.70 6.93
N PHE A 68 21.94 3.51 7.70
CA PHE A 68 21.64 2.25 8.37
C PHE A 68 20.44 1.58 7.72
N ALA A 69 20.47 0.26 7.69
CA ALA A 69 19.42 -0.53 7.06
C ALA A 69 18.25 -0.75 8.02
N GLY A 70 17.06 -0.36 7.58
CA GLY A 70 15.81 -0.82 8.17
C GLY A 70 15.18 -1.90 7.30
N LYS A 71 14.46 -2.83 7.89
CA LYS A 71 13.78 -3.90 7.21
C LYS A 71 12.31 -3.92 7.61
N ILE A 72 11.43 -4.02 6.63
CA ILE A 72 10.00 -4.27 6.83
C ILE A 72 9.74 -5.72 6.43
N LEU A 73 9.19 -6.49 7.34
CA LEU A 73 8.61 -7.79 7.06
C LEU A 73 7.10 -7.65 6.98
N LEU A 74 6.53 -8.03 5.86
CA LEU A 74 5.09 -8.00 5.59
C LEU A 74 4.60 -9.44 5.43
N THR A 75 3.75 -9.88 6.36
CA THR A 75 3.15 -11.21 6.34
C THR A 75 1.71 -11.12 5.87
N ASN A 76 1.38 -11.78 4.77
CA ASN A 76 0.02 -11.90 4.27
C ASN A 76 -0.58 -13.25 4.64
N LYS A 77 -1.45 -13.28 5.65
CA LYS A 77 -2.17 -14.49 6.10
C LYS A 77 -3.43 -14.77 5.27
N SER A 78 -3.72 -13.96 4.25
CA SER A 78 -4.91 -14.13 3.41
C SER A 78 -4.63 -14.99 2.19
N LEU A 79 -5.71 -15.50 1.58
CA LEU A 79 -5.67 -16.21 0.28
C LEU A 79 -5.53 -15.25 -0.91
N PHE A 80 -5.75 -13.96 -0.66
CA PHE A 80 -5.78 -12.97 -1.73
C PHE A 80 -4.46 -12.22 -1.78
N PRO A 81 -3.80 -12.18 -2.95
CA PRO A 81 -2.61 -11.36 -3.14
C PRO A 81 -2.95 -9.87 -3.13
N THR A 82 -1.99 -9.06 -2.76
CA THR A 82 -2.09 -7.59 -2.81
C THR A 82 -0.82 -7.07 -3.47
N ASP A 83 -0.92 -6.63 -4.72
CA ASP A 83 0.25 -6.28 -5.53
C ASP A 83 0.77 -4.87 -5.26
N ARG A 84 -0.08 -4.00 -4.70
CA ARG A 84 0.28 -2.60 -4.47
C ARG A 84 -0.03 -2.18 -3.05
N ILE A 85 0.98 -2.19 -2.22
CA ILE A 85 0.91 -1.73 -0.84
C ILE A 85 1.87 -0.56 -0.69
N LEU A 86 1.37 0.57 -0.19
CA LEU A 86 2.18 1.73 0.17
C LEU A 86 2.31 1.79 1.68
N CYS A 87 3.51 1.56 2.18
CA CYS A 87 3.87 1.73 3.58
C CYS A 87 4.56 3.08 3.78
N ARG A 88 4.07 3.87 4.73
CA ARG A 88 4.73 5.11 5.17
C ARG A 88 5.34 4.89 6.53
N VAL A 89 6.66 4.90 6.57
CA VAL A 89 7.44 4.75 7.78
C VAL A 89 7.96 6.12 8.19
N SER A 90 7.72 6.50 9.43
CA SER A 90 8.30 7.68 10.03
C SER A 90 9.51 7.27 10.86
N CYS A 91 10.61 7.94 10.61
CA CYS A 91 11.83 7.86 11.38
C CYS A 91 11.95 9.15 12.20
N GLU A 92 11.96 9.04 13.50
CA GLU A 92 12.10 10.18 14.43
C GLU A 92 13.38 10.05 15.25
N ASN A 93 14.23 11.05 15.20
CA ASN A 93 15.38 11.15 16.09
C ASN A 93 14.90 11.74 17.42
N LEU A 94 14.99 10.98 18.51
CA LEU A 94 14.46 11.38 19.81
C LEU A 94 15.27 12.50 20.50
N LEU A 95 16.51 12.76 20.07
CA LEU A 95 17.33 13.85 20.62
C LEU A 95 17.04 15.19 19.93
N THR A 96 16.87 15.17 18.60
CA THR A 96 16.68 16.41 17.82
C THR A 96 15.22 16.69 17.49
N GLY A 97 14.33 15.69 17.62
CA GLY A 97 12.94 15.80 17.20
C GLY A 97 12.75 15.82 15.68
N GLU A 98 13.81 15.63 14.90
CA GLU A 98 13.71 15.56 13.44
C GLU A 98 12.93 14.31 13.01
N LYS A 99 11.99 14.52 12.07
CA LYS A 99 11.14 13.48 11.51
C LYS A 99 11.36 13.37 10.01
N GLU A 100 11.69 12.18 9.57
CA GLU A 100 11.75 11.84 8.14
C GLU A 100 10.66 10.80 7.83
N VAL A 101 9.97 10.97 6.70
CA VAL A 101 8.92 10.04 6.27
C VAL A 101 9.33 9.40 4.96
N ILE A 102 9.48 8.08 4.99
CA ILE A 102 9.83 7.28 3.83
C ILE A 102 8.59 6.52 3.34
N SER A 103 8.39 6.53 2.03
CA SER A 103 7.31 5.80 1.37
C SER A 103 7.88 4.59 0.64
N ILE A 104 7.47 3.40 1.05
CA ILE A 104 7.96 2.13 0.52
C ILE A 104 6.81 1.43 -0.19
N HIS A 105 7.06 1.02 -1.43
CA HIS A 105 6.12 0.23 -2.22
C HIS A 105 6.47 -1.25 -2.08
N MET A 106 5.48 -2.05 -1.72
CA MET A 106 5.62 -3.50 -1.52
C MET A 106 4.48 -4.24 -2.19
N ALA A 107 4.71 -5.53 -2.44
CA ALA A 107 3.68 -6.50 -2.81
C ALA A 107 3.60 -7.59 -1.74
N ALA A 108 2.42 -8.13 -1.52
CA ALA A 108 2.21 -9.24 -0.60
C ALA A 108 1.46 -10.37 -1.32
N PRO A 109 2.17 -11.37 -1.87
CA PRO A 109 1.56 -12.56 -2.44
C PRO A 109 0.68 -13.27 -1.40
N SER A 110 -0.19 -14.15 -1.85
CA SER A 110 -1.07 -14.90 -0.95
C SER A 110 -0.26 -15.82 -0.02
N ARG A 111 -0.59 -15.86 1.26
CA ARG A 111 0.03 -16.74 2.27
C ARG A 111 1.56 -16.71 2.26
N SER A 112 2.14 -15.55 2.10
CA SER A 112 3.59 -15.39 2.01
C SER A 112 4.10 -14.26 2.90
N ASN A 113 5.40 -14.33 3.15
CA ASN A 113 6.16 -13.28 3.79
C ASN A 113 6.97 -12.55 2.73
N THR A 114 6.93 -11.25 2.73
CA THR A 114 7.74 -10.39 1.86
C THR A 114 8.51 -9.43 2.74
N ASP A 115 9.80 -9.37 2.52
CA ASP A 115 10.68 -8.43 3.19
C ASP A 115 11.21 -7.38 2.20
N THR A 116 11.41 -6.20 2.70
CA THR A 116 12.00 -5.10 1.93
C THR A 116 12.92 -4.30 2.82
N GLU A 117 14.15 -4.13 2.37
CA GLU A 117 15.14 -3.30 3.04
C GLU A 117 15.04 -1.86 2.54
N PHE A 118 15.25 -0.92 3.43
CA PHE A 118 15.30 0.49 3.12
C PHE A 118 16.43 1.16 3.90
N LEU A 119 17.02 2.17 3.29
CA LEU A 119 18.12 2.91 3.88
C LEU A 119 17.59 4.15 4.57
N LEU A 120 18.02 4.35 5.81
CA LEU A 120 17.77 5.53 6.60
C LEU A 120 19.09 6.27 6.81
N LYS A 121 19.05 7.59 6.71
CA LYS A 121 20.22 8.42 6.97
C LYS A 121 19.89 9.39 8.08
N SER A 122 20.51 9.23 9.25
CA SER A 122 20.43 10.22 10.31
C SER A 122 21.63 11.18 10.25
N ARG A 123 21.34 12.47 10.26
CA ARG A 123 22.40 13.51 10.31
C ARG A 123 23.02 13.65 11.70
N HIS A 124 22.28 13.27 12.72
CA HIS A 124 22.69 13.43 14.12
C HIS A 124 22.78 12.08 14.81
N ALA A 125 23.74 11.94 15.70
CA ALA A 125 23.78 10.81 16.60
C ALA A 125 22.57 10.89 17.55
N GLY A 126 21.99 9.76 17.87
CA GLY A 126 20.85 9.71 18.78
C GLY A 126 20.01 8.47 18.62
N LYS A 127 19.11 8.29 19.57
CA LYS A 127 18.14 7.23 19.56
C LYS A 127 17.08 7.48 18.49
N VAL A 128 16.87 6.52 17.62
CA VAL A 128 15.92 6.61 16.51
C VAL A 128 14.70 5.75 16.81
N ARG A 129 13.52 6.33 16.65
CA ARG A 129 12.25 5.64 16.73
C ARG A 129 11.68 5.46 15.32
N LEU A 130 11.40 4.22 14.93
CA LEU A 130 10.63 3.93 13.72
C LEU A 130 9.17 3.66 14.08
N SER A 131 8.28 4.28 13.34
CA SER A 131 6.85 4.02 13.44
C SER A 131 6.23 3.89 12.05
N LEU A 132 5.39 2.89 11.88
CA LEU A 132 4.59 2.72 10.67
C LEU A 132 3.36 3.63 10.79
N GLN A 133 3.38 4.78 10.11
CA GLN A 133 2.30 5.77 10.20
C GLN A 133 1.05 5.32 9.45
N LYS A 134 1.23 4.70 8.28
CA LYS A 134 0.12 4.39 7.41
C LYS A 134 0.48 3.28 6.44
N MET A 135 -0.45 2.35 6.28
CA MET A 135 -0.42 1.34 5.23
C MET A 135 -1.66 1.50 4.34
N ILE A 136 -1.46 1.53 3.04
CA ILE A 136 -2.52 1.67 2.05
C ILE A 136 -2.38 0.53 1.05
N CYS A 137 -3.40 -0.32 1.00
CA CYS A 137 -3.53 -1.36 -0.01
C CYS A 137 -4.38 -0.83 -1.16
N TYR A 138 -3.93 -1.07 -2.39
CA TYR A 138 -4.67 -0.68 -3.59
C TYR A 138 -5.30 -1.91 -4.22
N ASP A 139 -6.48 -1.74 -4.77
CA ASP A 139 -7.10 -2.72 -5.64
C ASP A 139 -6.31 -2.85 -6.98
N PRO A 140 -6.46 -3.95 -7.74
CA PRO A 140 -5.75 -4.16 -9.00
C PRO A 140 -5.93 -3.02 -10.00
N PHE A 141 -7.10 -2.39 -9.99
CA PHE A 141 -7.40 -1.25 -10.87
C PHE A 141 -6.87 0.09 -10.33
N GLY A 142 -6.48 0.17 -9.06
CA GLY A 142 -6.01 1.39 -8.39
C GLY A 142 -7.11 2.44 -8.18
N LEU A 143 -8.39 2.02 -8.16
CA LEU A 143 -9.54 2.90 -8.00
C LEU A 143 -9.84 3.19 -6.52
N PHE A 144 -9.75 2.17 -5.67
CA PHE A 144 -10.17 2.23 -4.26
C PHE A 144 -9.02 1.90 -3.31
N PRO A 145 -8.48 2.91 -2.60
CA PRO A 145 -7.47 2.67 -1.58
C PRO A 145 -8.13 2.14 -0.30
N VAL A 146 -7.63 1.03 0.22
CA VAL A 146 -8.00 0.49 1.53
C VAL A 146 -6.91 0.88 2.52
N LYS A 147 -7.27 1.70 3.50
CA LYS A 147 -6.35 2.11 4.57
C LYS A 147 -6.38 1.06 5.66
N THR A 148 -5.21 0.66 6.12
CA THR A 148 -5.04 -0.23 7.28
C THR A 148 -4.27 0.53 8.34
N VAL A 149 -4.72 0.40 9.59
CA VAL A 149 -4.00 1.00 10.72
C VAL A 149 -2.93 0.01 11.15
N PRO A 150 -1.67 0.37 11.14
CA PRO A 150 -0.59 -0.48 11.61
C PRO A 150 -0.69 -0.70 13.11
N SER A 151 -0.44 -1.93 13.56
CA SER A 151 -0.63 -2.31 14.95
C SER A 151 0.61 -2.22 15.84
N ARG A 152 1.77 -1.74 15.36
CA ARG A 152 3.00 -1.71 16.18
C ARG A 152 3.90 -0.52 15.92
N GLU A 153 4.30 0.11 17.02
CA GLU A 153 5.47 1.01 17.11
C GLU A 153 6.65 0.19 17.59
N ILE A 154 7.81 0.33 16.96
CA ILE A 154 9.06 -0.28 17.41
C ILE A 154 10.07 0.84 17.60
N SER A 155 10.62 0.93 18.80
CA SER A 155 11.74 1.80 19.12
C SER A 155 13.03 0.97 19.12
N ALA A 156 14.03 1.39 18.36
CA ALA A 156 15.36 0.85 18.39
C ALA A 156 16.31 1.85 19.11
N PHE A 157 17.32 1.30 19.75
CA PHE A 157 18.30 2.03 20.54
C PHE A 157 19.55 2.29 19.73
#